data_2b4c47da21608428f4f6e6b270bc2586
#
_entry.id   2b4c47da21608428f4f6e6b270bc2586
#
_cell.length_a   1.000
_cell.length_b   1.000
_cell.length_c   1.000
_cell.angle_alpha   90.00
_cell.angle_beta   90.00
_cell.angle_gamma   90.00
#
_symmetry.space_group_name_H-M   'P 1'
#
loop_
_entity.id
_entity.type
_entity.pdbx_description
1 polymer ?
#
loop_
_entity_poly.entity_id
_entity_poly.type
_entity_poly.pdbx_seq_one_letter_code
_entity_poly.pdbx_strand_id
1 'polypeptide(L)'
;MKPEQLLFNKTHEWIGLQTDPSGAKIATVGISAFALEALTDLVFLDLPQVGQKVKAGEPFGEVESVKAVSDLYSPVDGEVLEVNRAAAEHLEQLGDDPYGAGWLVKIKVTDEAALAALMDYAAYQRQCEQEAKEQGESG
;
A
#
# COMPACT_ATOMS: atom_id res chain seq x y z
N MET A 1 -8.19 -0.30 10.22
CA MET A 1 -8.56 1.12 10.03
C MET A 1 -9.61 1.23 8.93
N LYS A 2 -10.39 2.30 8.97
CA LYS A 2 -11.38 2.54 7.92
C LYS A 2 -10.72 3.28 6.75
N PRO A 3 -11.05 2.93 5.51
CA PRO A 3 -10.42 3.58 4.35
C PRO A 3 -10.64 5.10 4.30
N GLU A 4 -11.73 5.61 4.88
CA GLU A 4 -12.00 7.05 4.93
C GLU A 4 -10.97 7.81 5.77
N GLN A 5 -10.20 7.12 6.60
CA GLN A 5 -9.19 7.70 7.47
C GLN A 5 -7.79 7.62 6.89
N LEU A 6 -7.67 7.02 5.70
CA LEU A 6 -6.38 6.73 5.08
C LEU A 6 -6.10 7.67 3.91
N LEU A 7 -4.82 7.73 3.51
CA LEU A 7 -4.40 8.35 2.28
C LEU A 7 -4.10 7.25 1.26
N PHE A 8 -4.08 7.61 -0.02
CA PHE A 8 -3.90 6.64 -1.10
C PHE A 8 -2.94 7.16 -2.14
N ASN A 9 -2.08 6.26 -2.62
CA ASN A 9 -1.20 6.54 -3.75
C ASN A 9 -1.92 6.15 -5.05
N LYS A 10 -1.62 6.85 -6.13
CA LYS A 10 -2.19 6.54 -7.45
C LYS A 10 -1.86 5.11 -7.91
N THR A 11 -0.83 4.50 -7.34
CA THR A 11 -0.42 3.12 -7.63
C THR A 11 -1.10 2.09 -6.72
N HIS A 12 -2.11 2.52 -5.95
CA HIS A 12 -3.02 1.67 -5.16
C HIS A 12 -2.48 1.19 -3.81
N GLU A 13 -1.44 1.83 -3.28
CA GLU A 13 -1.07 1.60 -1.88
C GLU A 13 -1.88 2.55 -0.99
N TRP A 14 -2.30 2.06 0.19
CA TRP A 14 -2.91 2.92 1.19
C TRP A 14 -1.90 3.26 2.29
N ILE A 15 -2.09 4.40 2.93
CA ILE A 15 -1.17 4.92 3.94
C ILE A 15 -1.96 5.37 5.17
N GLY A 16 -1.62 4.79 6.33
CA GLY A 16 -2.14 5.25 7.61
C GLY A 16 -1.03 5.97 8.37
N LEU A 17 -1.23 7.24 8.67
CA LEU A 17 -0.22 8.04 9.37
C LEU A 17 -0.46 8.06 10.87
N GLN A 18 0.61 7.88 11.63
CA GLN A 18 0.62 7.99 13.08
C GLN A 18 1.85 8.79 13.50
N THR A 19 1.78 9.42 14.66
CA THR A 19 2.92 10.11 15.23
C THR A 19 3.37 9.32 16.46
N ASP A 20 4.64 8.93 16.53
CA ASP A 20 5.16 8.20 17.67
C ASP A 20 5.46 9.16 18.84
N PRO A 21 5.79 8.64 20.04
CA PRO A 21 6.07 9.49 21.21
C PRO A 21 7.23 10.47 21.00
N SER A 22 8.13 10.20 20.06
CA SER A 22 9.25 11.10 19.76
C SER A 22 8.88 12.24 18.80
N GLY A 23 7.64 12.20 18.24
CA GLY A 23 7.17 13.18 17.28
C GLY A 23 7.44 12.78 15.83
N ALA A 24 8.03 11.62 15.58
CA ALA A 24 8.28 11.15 14.21
C ALA A 24 6.99 10.61 13.61
N LYS A 25 6.79 10.83 12.31
CA LYS A 25 5.66 10.27 11.60
C LYS A 25 5.97 8.86 11.14
N ILE A 26 5.01 7.95 11.37
CA ILE A 26 5.10 6.56 10.97
C ILE A 26 3.99 6.31 9.95
N ALA A 27 4.37 5.83 8.77
CA ALA A 27 3.43 5.47 7.71
C ALA A 27 3.25 3.95 7.69
N THR A 28 2.02 3.49 7.95
CA THR A 28 1.66 2.09 7.75
C THR A 28 1.12 1.98 6.32
N VAL A 29 1.69 1.07 5.54
CA VAL A 29 1.39 0.95 4.11
C VAL A 29 0.85 -0.44 3.79
N GLY A 30 -0.17 -0.49 2.95
CA GLY A 30 -0.74 -1.74 2.47
C GLY A 30 -1.28 -1.57 1.05
N ILE A 31 -1.94 -2.61 0.55
CA ILE A 31 -2.53 -2.63 -0.79
C ILE A 31 -4.04 -2.38 -0.66
N SER A 32 -4.60 -1.52 -1.52
CA SER A 32 -6.02 -1.21 -1.46
C SER A 32 -6.87 -2.42 -1.85
N ALA A 33 -8.12 -2.44 -1.38
CA ALA A 33 -9.07 -3.49 -1.72
C ALA A 33 -9.30 -3.55 -3.24
N PHE A 34 -9.35 -2.40 -3.90
CA PHE A 34 -9.52 -2.34 -5.36
C PHE A 34 -8.41 -3.09 -6.09
N ALA A 35 -7.15 -2.85 -5.71
CA ALA A 35 -6.00 -3.50 -6.33
C ALA A 35 -5.99 -5.01 -6.06
N LEU A 36 -6.35 -5.41 -4.83
CA LEU A 36 -6.39 -6.83 -4.47
C LEU A 36 -7.44 -7.59 -5.28
N GLU A 37 -8.60 -6.98 -5.50
CA GLU A 37 -9.64 -7.58 -6.34
C GLU A 37 -9.17 -7.73 -7.79
N ALA A 38 -8.45 -6.73 -8.31
CA ALA A 38 -7.92 -6.79 -9.68
C ALA A 38 -6.84 -7.85 -9.85
N LEU A 39 -6.04 -8.09 -8.81
CA LEU A 39 -4.99 -9.12 -8.85
C LEU A 39 -5.54 -10.54 -8.75
N THR A 40 -6.63 -10.73 -8.04
CA THR A 40 -7.27 -12.03 -7.79
C THR A 40 -6.37 -12.96 -6.97
N ASP A 41 -6.15 -14.19 -7.38
CA ASP A 41 -5.45 -15.22 -6.59
C ASP A 41 -3.98 -14.89 -6.38
N LEU A 42 -3.63 -14.47 -5.17
CA LEU A 42 -2.25 -14.11 -4.82
C LEU A 42 -1.43 -15.37 -4.54
N VAL A 43 -0.19 -15.38 -5.02
CA VAL A 43 0.70 -16.54 -4.86
C VAL A 43 2.00 -16.20 -4.14
N PHE A 44 2.41 -14.93 -4.11
CA PHE A 44 3.65 -14.53 -3.47
C PHE A 44 3.64 -13.05 -3.11
N LEU A 45 4.31 -12.73 -2.01
CA LEU A 45 4.49 -11.34 -1.56
C LEU A 45 5.93 -11.18 -1.10
N ASP A 46 6.66 -10.30 -1.79
CA ASP A 46 8.04 -9.97 -1.44
C ASP A 46 8.05 -8.67 -0.68
N LEU A 47 8.50 -8.72 0.58
CA LEU A 47 8.57 -7.56 1.47
C LEU A 47 10.01 -7.15 1.71
N PRO A 48 10.28 -5.86 2.03
CA PRO A 48 11.64 -5.40 2.30
C PRO A 48 12.12 -5.90 3.67
N GLN A 49 13.36 -5.58 3.98
CA GLN A 49 13.94 -5.87 5.29
C GLN A 49 13.83 -4.66 6.20
N VAL A 50 13.70 -4.91 7.50
CA VAL A 50 13.75 -3.84 8.50
C VAL A 50 15.09 -3.11 8.38
N GLY A 51 15.04 -1.78 8.42
CA GLY A 51 16.22 -0.94 8.26
C GLY A 51 16.48 -0.51 6.81
N GLN A 52 15.80 -1.11 5.84
CA GLN A 52 15.96 -0.72 4.44
C GLN A 52 15.42 0.70 4.22
N LYS A 53 16.16 1.50 3.47
CA LYS A 53 15.71 2.85 3.10
C LYS A 53 14.85 2.77 1.85
N VAL A 54 13.78 3.56 1.83
CA VAL A 54 12.84 3.62 0.70
C VAL A 54 12.66 5.06 0.25
N LYS A 55 12.32 5.23 -1.01
CA LYS A 55 12.07 6.55 -1.61
C LYS A 55 10.71 6.58 -2.27
N ALA A 56 10.04 7.71 -2.16
CA ALA A 56 8.74 7.91 -2.80
C ALA A 56 8.84 7.64 -4.30
N GLY A 57 7.93 6.82 -4.80
CA GLY A 57 7.87 6.46 -6.21
C GLY A 57 8.77 5.31 -6.62
N GLU A 58 9.58 4.77 -5.71
CA GLU A 58 10.42 3.60 -6.01
C GLU A 58 9.83 2.34 -5.40
N PRO A 59 10.02 1.17 -6.04
CA PRO A 59 9.49 -0.09 -5.50
C PRO A 59 10.15 -0.46 -4.17
N PHE A 60 9.35 -0.92 -3.21
CA PHE A 60 9.86 -1.49 -1.98
C PHE A 60 9.63 -3.00 -1.89
N GLY A 61 8.84 -3.54 -2.80
CA GLY A 61 8.52 -4.96 -2.82
C GLY A 61 7.67 -5.29 -4.02
N GLU A 62 7.17 -6.53 -4.06
CA GLU A 62 6.33 -7.04 -5.15
C GLU A 62 5.23 -7.92 -4.60
N VAL A 63 4.10 -7.95 -5.32
CA VAL A 63 3.04 -8.93 -5.09
C VAL A 63 2.78 -9.68 -6.37
N GLU A 64 2.73 -11.02 -6.30
CA GLU A 64 2.44 -11.87 -7.46
C GLU A 64 1.06 -12.49 -7.32
N SER A 65 0.32 -12.47 -8.41
CA SER A 65 -0.91 -13.25 -8.56
C SER A 65 -0.68 -14.33 -9.61
N VAL A 66 -1.67 -15.19 -9.79
CA VAL A 66 -1.59 -16.25 -10.81
C VAL A 66 -1.35 -15.68 -12.20
N LYS A 67 -1.83 -14.47 -12.49
CA LYS A 67 -1.77 -13.89 -13.83
C LYS A 67 -0.79 -12.72 -13.98
N ALA A 68 -0.24 -12.15 -12.91
CA ALA A 68 0.58 -10.95 -13.02
C ALA A 68 1.51 -10.75 -11.82
N VAL A 69 2.55 -9.96 -12.04
CA VAL A 69 3.44 -9.47 -10.98
C VAL A 69 3.30 -7.95 -10.94
N SER A 70 3.13 -7.39 -9.76
CA SER A 70 2.99 -5.94 -9.58
C SER A 70 4.02 -5.43 -8.57
N ASP A 71 4.68 -4.33 -8.91
CA ASP A 71 5.57 -3.64 -7.98
C ASP A 71 4.74 -2.91 -6.94
N LEU A 72 5.26 -2.85 -5.73
CA LEU A 72 4.69 -2.05 -4.64
C LEU A 72 5.57 -0.83 -4.46
N TYR A 73 5.00 0.35 -4.67
CA TYR A 73 5.76 1.60 -4.64
C TYR A 73 5.64 2.27 -3.28
N SER A 74 6.77 2.76 -2.77
CA SER A 74 6.75 3.51 -1.52
C SER A 74 6.07 4.87 -1.75
N PRO A 75 5.13 5.25 -0.89
CA PRO A 75 4.48 6.56 -1.00
C PRO A 75 5.29 7.69 -0.38
N VAL A 76 6.36 7.35 0.36
CA VAL A 76 7.15 8.33 1.11
C VAL A 76 8.63 7.96 1.09
N ASP A 77 9.48 8.94 1.40
CA ASP A 77 10.88 8.69 1.72
C ASP A 77 10.97 8.30 3.19
N GLY A 78 11.73 7.26 3.50
CA GLY A 78 11.85 6.83 4.88
C GLY A 78 12.68 5.56 5.06
N GLU A 79 12.52 4.99 6.25
CA GLU A 79 13.21 3.75 6.63
C GLU A 79 12.19 2.74 7.15
N VAL A 80 12.31 1.50 6.73
CA VAL A 80 11.40 0.42 7.14
C VAL A 80 11.63 0.09 8.61
N LEU A 81 10.59 0.26 9.44
CA LEU A 81 10.63 -0.05 10.87
C LEU A 81 10.12 -1.45 11.17
N GLU A 82 9.04 -1.85 10.49
CA GLU A 82 8.41 -3.15 10.70
C GLU A 82 7.90 -3.70 9.37
N VAL A 83 7.88 -5.02 9.28
CA VAL A 83 7.38 -5.77 8.13
C VAL A 83 6.38 -6.81 8.62
N ASN A 84 5.23 -6.90 7.98
CA ASN A 84 4.19 -7.86 8.35
C ASN A 84 4.45 -9.21 7.69
N ARG A 85 5.29 -10.02 8.30
CA ARG A 85 5.63 -11.33 7.76
C ARG A 85 4.46 -12.29 7.78
N ALA A 86 3.52 -12.11 8.72
CA ALA A 86 2.31 -12.93 8.76
C ALA A 86 1.49 -12.77 7.48
N ALA A 87 1.44 -11.57 6.90
CA ALA A 87 0.74 -11.34 5.64
C ALA A 87 1.40 -12.10 4.48
N ALA A 88 2.74 -12.17 4.47
CA ALA A 88 3.47 -12.92 3.44
C ALA A 88 3.26 -14.43 3.57
N GLU A 89 3.09 -14.92 4.79
CA GLU A 89 2.83 -16.33 5.07
C GLU A 89 1.37 -16.72 4.88
N HIS A 90 0.45 -15.76 5.05
CA HIS A 90 -0.99 -15.97 4.98
C HIS A 90 -1.60 -14.91 4.05
N LEU A 91 -1.41 -15.08 2.75
CA LEU A 91 -1.82 -14.10 1.73
C LEU A 91 -3.33 -13.81 1.75
N GLU A 92 -4.14 -14.73 2.22
CA GLU A 92 -5.58 -14.55 2.35
C GLU A 92 -5.95 -13.38 3.28
N GLN A 93 -5.07 -13.03 4.23
CA GLN A 93 -5.31 -11.90 5.13
C GLN A 93 -5.39 -10.56 4.36
N LEU A 94 -4.70 -10.47 3.23
CA LEU A 94 -4.74 -9.26 2.41
C LEU A 94 -6.15 -8.99 1.90
N GLY A 95 -6.80 -10.02 1.38
CA GLY A 95 -8.16 -9.89 0.86
C GLY A 95 -9.22 -9.82 1.93
N ASP A 96 -9.01 -10.52 3.05
CA ASP A 96 -9.97 -10.57 4.15
C ASP A 96 -10.04 -9.27 4.93
N ASP A 97 -8.89 -8.61 5.13
CA ASP A 97 -8.82 -7.38 5.92
C ASP A 97 -7.71 -6.46 5.38
N PRO A 98 -7.91 -5.89 4.19
CA PRO A 98 -6.86 -5.13 3.52
C PRO A 98 -6.40 -3.88 4.28
N TYR A 99 -7.28 -3.28 5.07
CA TYR A 99 -6.97 -2.05 5.81
C TYR A 99 -6.65 -2.30 7.28
N GLY A 100 -6.51 -3.55 7.68
CA GLY A 100 -6.17 -3.95 9.04
C GLY A 100 -5.06 -4.99 9.03
N ALA A 101 -5.41 -6.27 9.22
CA ALA A 101 -4.42 -7.36 9.26
C ALA A 101 -3.56 -7.46 8.01
N GLY A 102 -4.03 -6.93 6.88
CA GLY A 102 -3.31 -6.94 5.60
C GLY A 102 -2.28 -5.82 5.43
N TRP A 103 -1.92 -5.09 6.47
CA TRP A 103 -0.84 -4.10 6.34
C TRP A 103 0.47 -4.81 5.95
N LEU A 104 1.34 -4.10 5.25
CA LEU A 104 2.59 -4.69 4.73
C LEU A 104 3.82 -4.21 5.47
N VAL A 105 4.01 -2.91 5.58
CA VAL A 105 5.21 -2.30 6.17
C VAL A 105 4.84 -1.07 6.99
N LYS A 106 5.68 -0.76 7.98
CA LYS A 106 5.64 0.53 8.67
C LYS A 106 6.93 1.25 8.38
N ILE A 107 6.83 2.49 7.93
CA ILE A 107 7.96 3.30 7.48
C ILE A 107 8.07 4.54 8.36
N LYS A 108 9.27 4.79 8.89
CA LYS A 108 9.56 6.06 9.56
C LYS A 108 9.79 7.10 8.47
N VAL A 109 8.91 8.09 8.39
CA VAL A 109 8.96 9.11 7.34
C VAL A 109 10.13 10.06 7.61
N THR A 110 11.04 10.18 6.65
CA THR A 110 12.20 11.09 6.76
C THR A 110 11.98 12.39 5.99
N ASP A 111 11.10 12.36 4.98
CA ASP A 111 10.74 13.55 4.21
C ASP A 111 9.23 13.51 3.94
N GLU A 112 8.52 14.53 4.41
CA GLU A 112 7.07 14.60 4.29
C GLU A 112 6.58 15.18 2.97
N ALA A 113 7.49 15.62 2.10
CA ALA A 113 7.10 16.31 0.86
C ALA A 113 6.17 15.46 -0.02
N ALA A 114 6.41 14.16 -0.11
CA ALA A 114 5.60 13.26 -0.93
C ALA A 114 4.17 13.08 -0.40
N LEU A 115 3.92 13.38 0.87
CA LEU A 115 2.57 13.24 1.45
C LEU A 115 1.56 14.17 0.77
N ALA A 116 2.02 15.31 0.27
CA ALA A 116 1.14 16.26 -0.40
C ALA A 116 0.58 15.72 -1.73
N ALA A 117 1.23 14.73 -2.32
CA ALA A 117 0.78 14.12 -3.58
C ALA A 117 -0.23 12.98 -3.36
N LEU A 118 -0.46 12.57 -2.12
CA LEU A 118 -1.37 11.47 -1.83
C LEU A 118 -2.82 11.96 -1.84
N MET A 119 -3.72 11.05 -2.18
CA MET A 119 -5.15 11.32 -2.27
C MET A 119 -5.87 10.93 -1.00
N ASP A 120 -6.97 11.63 -0.69
CA ASP A 120 -7.91 11.13 0.30
C ASP A 120 -8.77 10.02 -0.34
N TYR A 121 -9.60 9.37 0.45
CA TYR A 121 -10.40 8.26 -0.03
C TYR A 121 -11.37 8.66 -1.15
N ALA A 122 -12.00 9.83 -1.03
CA ALA A 122 -12.95 10.31 -2.05
C ALA A 122 -12.26 10.50 -3.42
N ALA A 123 -11.09 11.11 -3.43
CA ALA A 123 -10.32 11.29 -4.67
C ALA A 123 -9.86 9.95 -5.24
N TYR A 124 -9.43 9.04 -4.36
CA TYR A 124 -9.02 7.71 -4.77
C TYR A 124 -10.17 6.90 -5.36
N GLN A 125 -11.37 6.99 -4.76
CA GLN A 125 -12.53 6.30 -5.31
C GLN A 125 -12.86 6.76 -6.72
N ARG A 126 -12.69 8.07 -7.01
CA ARG A 126 -12.89 8.59 -8.37
C ARG A 126 -11.89 7.98 -9.34
N GLN A 127 -10.64 7.82 -8.92
CA GLN A 127 -9.64 7.13 -9.74
C GLN A 127 -10.03 5.69 -10.01
N CYS A 128 -10.48 4.97 -8.99
CA CYS A 128 -10.91 3.58 -9.13
C CYS A 128 -12.09 3.43 -10.10
N GLU A 129 -13.05 4.33 -10.00
CA GLU A 129 -14.21 4.35 -10.90
C GLU A 129 -13.77 4.57 -12.35
N GLN A 130 -12.82 5.47 -12.57
CA GLN A 130 -12.29 5.75 -13.89
C GLN A 130 -11.56 4.54 -14.46
N GLU A 131 -10.73 3.89 -13.66
CA GLU A 131 -9.99 2.69 -14.10
C GLU A 131 -10.93 1.53 -14.40
N ALA A 132 -11.95 1.33 -13.57
CA ALA A 132 -12.95 0.29 -13.80
C ALA A 132 -13.73 0.54 -15.09
N LYS A 133 -14.03 1.80 -15.39
CA LYS A 133 -14.72 2.19 -16.61
C LYS A 133 -13.86 1.90 -17.85
N GLU A 134 -12.58 2.25 -17.77
CA GLU A 134 -11.63 1.99 -18.86
C GLU A 134 -11.50 0.50 -19.13
N GLN A 135 -11.42 -0.32 -18.09
CA GLN A 135 -11.37 -1.78 -18.22
C GLN A 135 -12.67 -2.34 -18.81
N GLY A 136 -13.79 -1.81 -18.39
CA GLY A 136 -15.09 -2.21 -18.90
C GLY A 136 -15.28 -1.89 -20.38
N GLU A 137 -14.77 -0.74 -20.82
CA GLU A 137 -14.85 -0.32 -22.22
C GLU A 137 -13.97 -1.17 -23.14
N SER A 138 -12.83 -1.63 -22.62
CA SER A 138 -11.91 -2.44 -23.40
C SER A 138 -12.32 -3.91 -23.50
N GLY A 139 -13.25 -4.32 -22.68
CA GLY A 139 -13.79 -5.68 -22.68
C GLY A 139 -15.06 -5.75 -23.46
#